data_9695c528d77e5f2105148ec420a8bed5
#
_entry.id   9695c528d77e5f2105148ec420a8bed5
#
_cell.length_a   1.000
_cell.length_b   1.000
_cell.length_c   1.000
_cell.angle_alpha   90.00
_cell.angle_beta   90.00
_cell.angle_gamma   90.00
#
_symmetry.space_group_name_H-M   'P 1'
#
loop_
_entity.id
_entity.type
_entity.pdbx_description
1 polymer ?
#
loop_
_entity_poly.entity_id
_entity_poly.type
_entity_poly.pdbx_seq_one_letter_code
_entity_poly.pdbx_strand_id
1 'polypeptide(L)'
;VMAFFERREDLQRPGVAFGPDGAEPAKVSTDISLVAIDRSDPEAFALAEVILRGVTAGLERYLQERPLFRDCCPDQELFVNPIFNLQRYAPGEGFKRWHCDWTISDEATEPVHRVLAWILYCNSVEEAGTEFHWQEHHEEAQRGKLVIFPAGPSHIHRGRVTQSASKTIATGWINAGSREAYLKRLAAG
;
A
#
# COMPACT_ATOMS: atom_id res chain seq x y z
N VAL A 1 8.16 12.79 3.02
CA VAL A 1 7.68 11.66 3.81
C VAL A 1 8.47 11.51 5.11
N MET A 2 9.81 11.28 5.05
CA MET A 2 10.63 11.00 6.25
C MET A 2 10.44 12.06 7.34
N ALA A 3 10.69 13.34 7.00
CA ALA A 3 10.55 14.43 7.95
C ALA A 3 9.09 14.62 8.47
N PHE A 4 8.08 14.35 7.66
CA PHE A 4 6.69 14.33 8.10
C PHE A 4 6.47 13.23 9.14
N PHE A 5 6.89 12.01 8.84
CA PHE A 5 6.74 10.88 9.75
C PHE A 5 7.38 11.15 11.12
N GLU A 6 8.56 11.78 11.14
CA GLU A 6 9.28 12.12 12.37
C GLU A 6 8.58 13.20 13.20
N ARG A 7 8.00 14.23 12.56
CA ARG A 7 7.32 15.31 13.27
C ARG A 7 5.93 14.94 13.77
N ARG A 8 5.26 13.97 13.11
CA ARG A 8 3.86 13.64 13.39
C ARG A 8 3.71 12.38 14.24
N GLU A 9 4.39 12.40 15.41
CA GLU A 9 4.24 11.34 16.41
C GLU A 9 2.78 11.19 16.91
N ASP A 10 2.02 12.30 16.90
CA ASP A 10 0.59 12.35 17.22
C ASP A 10 -0.28 11.44 16.34
N LEU A 11 0.14 11.21 15.09
CA LEU A 11 -0.56 10.35 14.13
C LEU A 11 -0.06 8.90 14.12
N GLN A 12 1.08 8.62 14.76
CA GLN A 12 1.68 7.29 14.73
C GLN A 12 0.86 6.29 15.56
N ARG A 13 0.68 5.11 15.01
CA ARG A 13 -0.01 3.99 15.67
C ARG A 13 0.77 2.70 15.42
N PRO A 14 0.73 1.72 16.34
CA PRO A 14 1.28 0.41 16.09
C PRO A 14 0.60 -0.25 14.89
N GLY A 15 1.38 -0.62 13.89
CA GLY A 15 0.91 -1.37 12.73
C GLY A 15 1.09 -2.86 12.95
N VAL A 16 0.02 -3.55 13.34
CA VAL A 16 0.02 -4.97 13.65
C VAL A 16 -0.95 -5.72 12.74
N ALA A 17 -0.52 -6.86 12.20
CA ALA A 17 -1.39 -7.83 11.57
C ALA A 17 -1.14 -9.20 12.18
N PHE A 18 -2.21 -9.86 12.62
CA PHE A 18 -2.12 -11.20 13.22
C PHE A 18 -2.35 -12.28 12.16
N GLY A 19 -1.73 -13.44 12.37
CA GLY A 19 -2.02 -14.64 11.60
C GLY A 19 -3.33 -15.31 12.08
N PRO A 20 -3.84 -16.32 11.33
CA PRO A 20 -5.07 -17.03 11.70
C PRO A 20 -5.06 -17.61 13.11
N ASP A 21 -3.89 -17.95 13.62
CA ASP A 21 -3.74 -18.67 14.90
C ASP A 21 -3.48 -17.74 16.09
N GLY A 22 -3.48 -16.40 15.88
CA GLY A 22 -3.25 -15.41 16.92
C GLY A 22 -1.87 -15.49 17.61
N ALA A 23 -0.95 -16.29 17.06
CA ALA A 23 0.36 -16.52 17.64
C ALA A 23 1.27 -15.28 17.56
N GLU A 24 2.29 -15.28 16.71
CA GLU A 24 3.15 -14.11 16.55
C GLU A 24 2.55 -13.11 15.56
N PRO A 25 2.79 -11.79 15.73
CA PRO A 25 2.38 -10.78 14.76
C PRO A 25 3.00 -11.06 13.39
N ALA A 26 2.15 -11.21 12.37
CA ALA A 26 2.59 -11.34 10.98
C ALA A 26 3.31 -10.09 10.48
N LYS A 27 2.95 -8.93 11.04
CA LYS A 27 3.50 -7.60 10.76
C LYS A 27 3.76 -6.88 12.07
N VAL A 28 4.90 -6.20 12.16
CA VAL A 28 5.22 -5.21 13.19
C VAL A 28 5.80 -3.99 12.51
N SER A 29 5.21 -2.82 12.77
CA SER A 29 5.63 -1.53 12.22
C SER A 29 5.06 -0.38 13.05
N THR A 30 5.50 0.84 12.76
CA THR A 30 4.81 2.07 13.16
C THR A 30 4.16 2.68 11.94
N ASP A 31 2.84 2.90 11.97
CA ASP A 31 2.04 3.33 10.83
C ASP A 31 1.42 4.73 11.06
N ILE A 32 1.32 5.51 9.97
CA ILE A 32 0.45 6.69 9.87
C ILE A 32 -0.53 6.43 8.74
N SER A 33 -1.83 6.45 9.02
CA SER A 33 -2.86 6.39 7.98
C SER A 33 -3.09 7.78 7.41
N LEU A 34 -3.04 7.91 6.09
CA LEU A 34 -3.33 9.13 5.35
C LEU A 34 -4.62 8.97 4.55
N VAL A 35 -5.46 10.00 4.58
CA VAL A 35 -6.74 10.06 3.87
C VAL A 35 -6.72 11.29 2.96
N ALA A 36 -6.52 11.09 1.67
CA ALA A 36 -6.31 12.17 0.70
C ALA A 36 -7.58 12.99 0.36
N ILE A 37 -8.70 12.69 0.98
CA ILE A 37 -9.94 13.50 0.91
C ILE A 37 -10.20 14.27 2.21
N ASP A 38 -9.48 13.95 3.29
CA ASP A 38 -9.59 14.66 4.56
C ASP A 38 -8.71 15.92 4.55
N ARG A 39 -9.34 17.08 4.65
CA ARG A 39 -8.69 18.40 4.66
C ARG A 39 -8.54 18.99 6.06
N SER A 40 -8.90 18.26 7.09
CA SER A 40 -8.82 18.72 8.47
C SER A 40 -7.36 18.95 8.92
N ASP A 41 -6.42 18.19 8.34
CA ASP A 41 -4.98 18.36 8.51
C ASP A 41 -4.33 18.78 7.18
N PRO A 42 -4.04 20.08 6.95
CA PRO A 42 -3.49 20.55 5.68
C PRO A 42 -2.12 19.96 5.31
N GLU A 43 -1.28 19.64 6.30
CA GLU A 43 0.04 19.05 6.05
C GLU A 43 -0.09 17.59 5.59
N ALA A 44 -0.92 16.81 6.29
CA ALA A 44 -1.21 15.43 5.92
C ALA A 44 -1.88 15.34 4.54
N PHE A 45 -2.86 16.22 4.28
CA PHE A 45 -3.54 16.33 3.00
C PHE A 45 -2.58 16.64 1.86
N ALA A 46 -1.71 17.67 2.01
CA ALA A 46 -0.75 18.05 0.97
C ALA A 46 0.25 16.92 0.66
N LEU A 47 0.72 16.20 1.69
CA LEU A 47 1.59 15.05 1.51
C LEU A 47 0.87 13.92 0.77
N ALA A 48 -0.37 13.62 1.16
CA ALA A 48 -1.17 12.58 0.54
C ALA A 48 -1.41 12.88 -0.94
N GLU A 49 -1.76 14.13 -1.31
CA GLU A 49 -1.94 14.53 -2.70
C GLU A 49 -0.68 14.35 -3.55
N VAL A 50 0.49 14.71 -3.01
CA VAL A 50 1.76 14.54 -3.74
C VAL A 50 2.05 13.07 -4.01
N ILE A 51 1.87 12.21 -3.00
CA ILE A 51 2.11 10.77 -3.15
C ILE A 51 1.13 10.18 -4.16
N LEU A 52 -0.18 10.45 -4.01
CA LEU A 52 -1.19 9.86 -4.90
C LEU A 52 -1.08 10.34 -6.34
N ARG A 53 -0.65 11.58 -6.60
CA ARG A 53 -0.32 12.02 -7.97
C ARG A 53 0.78 11.16 -8.58
N GLY A 54 1.84 10.87 -7.82
CA GLY A 54 2.92 10.00 -8.29
C GLY A 54 2.44 8.57 -8.56
N VAL A 55 1.61 8.02 -7.67
CA VAL A 55 1.02 6.68 -7.84
C VAL A 55 0.06 6.64 -9.02
N THR A 56 -0.75 7.69 -9.24
CA THR A 56 -1.66 7.78 -10.39
C THR A 56 -0.88 7.81 -11.71
N ALA A 57 0.19 8.61 -11.80
CA ALA A 57 1.05 8.60 -12.98
C ALA A 57 1.72 7.22 -13.20
N GLY A 58 2.12 6.55 -12.12
CA GLY A 58 2.61 5.17 -12.17
C GLY A 58 1.56 4.18 -12.67
N LEU A 59 0.31 4.31 -12.23
CA LEU A 59 -0.81 3.50 -12.72
C LEU A 59 -1.07 3.72 -14.22
N GLU A 60 -1.07 4.97 -14.67
CA GLU A 60 -1.24 5.28 -16.09
C GLU A 60 -0.17 4.60 -16.94
N ARG A 61 1.09 4.67 -16.52
CA ARG A 61 2.19 3.97 -17.18
C ARG A 61 2.01 2.45 -17.13
N TYR A 62 1.64 1.88 -15.99
CA TYR A 62 1.37 0.46 -15.83
C TYR A 62 0.32 -0.03 -16.84
N LEU A 63 -0.77 0.74 -17.01
CA LEU A 63 -1.84 0.40 -17.96
C LEU A 63 -1.43 0.56 -19.42
N GLN A 64 -0.55 1.52 -19.74
CA GLN A 64 0.02 1.66 -21.09
C GLN A 64 0.92 0.47 -21.46
N GLU A 65 1.72 -0.01 -20.52
CA GLU A 65 2.61 -1.16 -20.71
C GLU A 65 1.86 -2.52 -20.70
N ARG A 66 0.61 -2.53 -20.18
CA ARG A 66 -0.23 -3.74 -20.03
C ARG A 66 -1.66 -3.50 -20.53
N PRO A 67 -1.85 -3.23 -21.82
CA PRO A 67 -3.16 -2.86 -22.37
C PRO A 67 -4.24 -3.92 -22.11
N LEU A 68 -3.89 -5.21 -22.18
CA LEU A 68 -4.84 -6.30 -21.92
C LEU A 68 -5.44 -6.28 -20.51
N PHE A 69 -4.73 -5.71 -19.52
CA PHE A 69 -5.29 -5.57 -18.18
C PHE A 69 -6.54 -4.69 -18.18
N ARG A 70 -6.52 -3.58 -18.93
CA ARG A 70 -7.68 -2.69 -19.09
C ARG A 70 -8.80 -3.37 -19.88
N ASP A 71 -8.46 -4.13 -20.91
CA ASP A 71 -9.43 -4.85 -21.73
C ASP A 71 -10.17 -5.94 -20.95
N CYS A 72 -9.53 -6.53 -19.95
CA CYS A 72 -10.14 -7.52 -19.07
C CYS A 72 -11.13 -6.91 -18.06
N CYS A 73 -11.12 -5.59 -17.84
CA CYS A 73 -11.98 -4.88 -16.90
C CYS A 73 -12.64 -3.66 -17.57
N PRO A 74 -13.35 -3.83 -18.72
CA PRO A 74 -13.80 -2.71 -19.56
C PRO A 74 -14.84 -1.82 -18.86
N ASP A 75 -15.68 -2.40 -18.02
CA ASP A 75 -16.80 -1.73 -17.37
C ASP A 75 -16.45 -1.23 -15.95
N GLN A 76 -15.20 -1.37 -15.53
CA GLN A 76 -14.77 -1.00 -14.20
C GLN A 76 -13.86 0.23 -14.23
N GLU A 77 -14.16 1.21 -13.41
CA GLU A 77 -13.23 2.29 -13.15
C GLU A 77 -12.06 1.78 -12.30
N LEU A 78 -10.82 2.06 -12.75
CA LEU A 78 -9.62 1.81 -11.97
C LEU A 78 -9.15 3.13 -11.34
N PHE A 79 -8.99 3.14 -10.02
CA PHE A 79 -8.55 4.33 -9.32
C PHE A 79 -7.67 4.01 -8.12
N VAL A 80 -6.76 4.92 -7.80
CA VAL A 80 -5.94 4.82 -6.59
C VAL A 80 -6.83 5.08 -5.38
N ASN A 81 -6.81 4.17 -4.41
CA ASN A 81 -7.55 4.34 -3.15
C ASN A 81 -7.04 5.60 -2.44
N PRO A 82 -7.91 6.54 -2.02
CA PRO A 82 -7.52 7.74 -1.31
C PRO A 82 -7.00 7.49 0.11
N ILE A 83 -7.19 6.28 0.64
CA ILE A 83 -6.68 5.86 1.95
C ILE A 83 -5.47 4.97 1.73
N PHE A 84 -4.35 5.32 2.37
CA PHE A 84 -3.12 4.55 2.33
C PHE A 84 -2.29 4.78 3.60
N ASN A 85 -1.25 3.98 3.81
CA ASN A 85 -0.43 4.05 5.01
C ASN A 85 1.02 4.45 4.69
N LEU A 86 1.59 5.29 5.53
CA LEU A 86 3.03 5.36 5.72
C LEU A 86 3.39 4.31 6.78
N GLN A 87 4.38 3.49 6.50
CA GLN A 87 4.79 2.40 7.40
C GLN A 87 6.29 2.47 7.63
N ARG A 88 6.70 2.55 8.89
CA ARG A 88 8.10 2.45 9.29
C ARG A 88 8.34 1.13 9.99
N TYR A 89 9.33 0.43 9.52
CA TYR A 89 9.84 -0.81 10.09
C TYR A 89 11.20 -0.54 10.69
N ALA A 90 11.34 -0.68 12.00
CA ALA A 90 12.64 -0.61 12.68
C ALA A 90 13.50 -1.84 12.35
N PRO A 91 14.81 -1.86 12.67
CA PRO A 91 15.63 -3.05 12.54
C PRO A 91 14.99 -4.27 13.22
N GLY A 92 14.86 -5.38 12.50
CA GLY A 92 14.18 -6.59 12.95
C GLY A 92 12.66 -6.63 12.77
N GLU A 93 12.03 -5.50 12.42
CA GLU A 93 10.59 -5.43 12.10
C GLU A 93 10.32 -5.68 10.60
N GLY A 94 9.07 -6.00 10.28
CA GLY A 94 8.64 -6.25 8.90
C GLY A 94 7.26 -6.87 8.82
N PHE A 95 6.77 -7.02 7.61
CA PHE A 95 5.66 -7.91 7.31
C PHE A 95 6.25 -9.28 6.93
N LYS A 96 6.48 -10.11 7.93
CA LYS A 96 7.30 -11.33 7.84
C LYS A 96 6.58 -12.50 7.17
N ARG A 97 5.24 -12.48 7.17
CA ARG A 97 4.42 -13.56 6.65
C ARG A 97 4.18 -13.39 5.15
N TRP A 98 4.21 -14.49 4.42
CA TRP A 98 3.72 -14.56 3.05
C TRP A 98 2.22 -14.26 3.01
N HIS A 99 1.81 -13.29 2.21
CA HIS A 99 0.42 -12.86 2.05
C HIS A 99 0.16 -12.32 0.65
N CYS A 100 -1.10 -12.15 0.34
CA CYS A 100 -1.57 -11.31 -0.75
C CYS A 100 -2.51 -10.24 -0.18
N ASP A 101 -2.72 -9.16 -0.91
CA ASP A 101 -3.56 -8.03 -0.49
C ASP A 101 -5.03 -8.19 -0.87
N TRP A 102 -5.35 -9.28 -1.55
CA TRP A 102 -6.72 -9.60 -1.92
C TRP A 102 -7.50 -10.02 -0.68
N THR A 103 -8.60 -9.34 -0.44
CA THR A 103 -9.55 -9.75 0.57
C THR A 103 -10.80 -10.25 -0.13
N ILE A 104 -11.21 -11.48 0.18
CA ILE A 104 -12.56 -11.95 -0.12
C ILE A 104 -13.38 -11.50 1.09
N SER A 105 -14.24 -10.48 0.88
CA SER A 105 -15.22 -10.07 1.87
C SER A 105 -16.49 -10.85 1.61
N ASP A 106 -17.07 -11.45 2.66
CA ASP A 106 -18.41 -12.04 2.62
C ASP A 106 -19.51 -10.95 2.59
N GLU A 107 -19.13 -9.70 2.79
CA GLU A 107 -20.04 -8.57 2.70
C GLU A 107 -20.29 -8.22 1.23
N ALA A 108 -21.43 -8.62 0.71
CA ALA A 108 -21.91 -8.34 -0.65
C ALA A 108 -22.09 -6.83 -0.96
N THR A 109 -21.62 -5.96 -0.08
CA THR A 109 -21.84 -4.50 -0.11
C THR A 109 -20.55 -3.70 -0.37
N GLU A 110 -19.38 -4.33 -0.57
CA GLU A 110 -18.17 -3.59 -0.88
C GLU A 110 -18.21 -3.09 -2.34
N PRO A 111 -18.31 -1.76 -2.58
CA PRO A 111 -18.51 -1.22 -3.93
C PRO A 111 -17.26 -1.30 -4.82
N VAL A 112 -16.15 -1.77 -4.27
CA VAL A 112 -14.87 -1.83 -4.97
C VAL A 112 -14.04 -3.04 -4.53
N HIS A 113 -13.20 -3.52 -5.46
CA HIS A 113 -12.26 -4.61 -5.20
C HIS A 113 -10.82 -4.10 -5.32
N ARG A 114 -9.94 -4.56 -4.44
CA ARG A 114 -8.49 -4.32 -4.56
C ARG A 114 -7.94 -5.20 -5.68
N VAL A 115 -7.52 -4.60 -6.78
CA VAL A 115 -7.00 -5.35 -7.94
C VAL A 115 -5.49 -5.25 -8.07
N LEU A 116 -4.90 -4.10 -7.68
CA LEU A 116 -3.46 -3.93 -7.60
C LEU A 116 -3.09 -3.39 -6.21
N ALA A 117 -1.88 -3.72 -5.77
CA ALA A 117 -1.22 -3.09 -4.65
C ALA A 117 -0.07 -2.22 -5.15
N TRP A 118 0.34 -1.24 -4.35
CA TRP A 118 1.50 -0.43 -4.64
C TRP A 118 2.34 -0.19 -3.40
N ILE A 119 3.66 -0.09 -3.60
CA ILE A 119 4.65 0.24 -2.59
C ILE A 119 5.56 1.32 -3.15
N LEU A 120 5.66 2.45 -2.44
CA LEU A 120 6.65 3.50 -2.68
C LEU A 120 7.70 3.45 -1.57
N TYR A 121 8.94 3.14 -1.92
CA TYR A 121 10.04 3.16 -0.96
C TYR A 121 10.48 4.60 -0.68
N CYS A 122 10.43 5.02 0.58
CA CYS A 122 10.73 6.39 1.00
C CYS A 122 12.21 6.61 1.33
N ASN A 123 12.94 5.53 1.57
CA ASN A 123 14.40 5.53 1.73
C ASN A 123 15.03 4.28 1.08
N SER A 124 16.34 4.34 0.86
CA SER A 124 17.12 3.18 0.41
C SER A 124 17.64 2.44 1.63
N VAL A 125 17.48 1.11 1.65
CA VAL A 125 17.99 0.23 2.71
C VAL A 125 18.48 -1.05 2.05
N GLU A 126 19.75 -1.35 2.22
CA GLU A 126 20.36 -2.57 1.71
C GLU A 126 19.72 -3.80 2.36
N GLU A 127 19.63 -4.88 1.59
CA GLU A 127 19.05 -6.16 2.01
C GLU A 127 17.60 -6.08 2.51
N ALA A 128 16.94 -4.94 2.30
CA ALA A 128 15.52 -4.76 2.57
C ALA A 128 14.72 -4.73 1.26
N GLY A 129 13.39 -4.71 1.37
CA GLY A 129 12.53 -4.59 0.20
C GLY A 129 11.33 -5.52 0.29
N THR A 130 10.91 -6.06 -0.85
CA THR A 130 9.75 -6.94 -0.96
C THR A 130 10.11 -8.19 -1.77
N GLU A 131 9.83 -9.36 -1.22
CA GLU A 131 10.00 -10.64 -1.90
C GLU A 131 8.67 -11.11 -2.48
N PHE A 132 8.69 -11.58 -3.74
CA PHE A 132 7.57 -12.17 -4.45
C PHE A 132 7.83 -13.67 -4.65
N HIS A 133 6.98 -14.52 -4.06
CA HIS A 133 7.23 -15.95 -3.97
C HIS A 133 7.24 -16.65 -5.34
N TRP A 134 6.14 -16.51 -6.10
CA TRP A 134 5.98 -17.23 -7.36
C TRP A 134 6.85 -16.68 -8.50
N GLN A 135 7.24 -15.42 -8.40
CA GLN A 135 8.12 -14.77 -9.37
C GLN A 135 9.60 -15.01 -9.07
N GLU A 136 9.92 -15.63 -7.92
CA GLU A 136 11.29 -15.79 -7.42
C GLU A 136 12.07 -14.46 -7.49
N HIS A 137 11.36 -13.36 -7.20
CA HIS A 137 11.87 -12.00 -7.37
C HIS A 137 11.98 -11.27 -6.05
N HIS A 138 13.03 -10.50 -5.92
CA HIS A 138 13.26 -9.58 -4.81
C HIS A 138 13.38 -8.16 -5.33
N GLU A 139 12.49 -7.30 -4.86
CA GLU A 139 12.51 -5.88 -5.17
C GLU A 139 13.26 -5.13 -4.07
N GLU A 140 14.37 -4.47 -4.43
CA GLU A 140 15.19 -3.72 -3.49
C GLU A 140 14.51 -2.44 -3.02
N ALA A 141 14.66 -2.13 -1.70
CA ALA A 141 14.21 -0.87 -1.12
C ALA A 141 15.11 0.29 -1.58
N GLN A 142 14.73 0.93 -2.67
CA GLN A 142 15.40 2.07 -3.26
C GLN A 142 14.52 3.32 -3.16
N ARG A 143 15.04 4.40 -2.60
CA ARG A 143 14.32 5.66 -2.43
C ARG A 143 13.72 6.15 -3.75
N GLY A 144 12.42 6.44 -3.72
CA GLY A 144 11.66 6.93 -4.87
C GLY A 144 11.16 5.85 -5.83
N LYS A 145 11.53 4.59 -5.63
CA LYS A 145 11.02 3.48 -6.42
C LYS A 145 9.57 3.20 -6.06
N LEU A 146 8.70 3.20 -7.06
CA LEU A 146 7.30 2.78 -6.99
C LEU A 146 7.15 1.41 -7.65
N VAL A 147 6.61 0.46 -6.92
CA VAL A 147 6.26 -0.88 -7.41
C VAL A 147 4.75 -1.00 -7.43
N ILE A 148 4.17 -1.42 -8.56
CA ILE A 148 2.74 -1.72 -8.71
C ILE A 148 2.62 -3.16 -9.17
N PHE A 149 1.80 -3.96 -8.48
CA PHE A 149 1.64 -5.38 -8.74
C PHE A 149 0.21 -5.87 -8.43
N PRO A 150 -0.23 -7.00 -9.03
CA PRO A 150 -1.53 -7.59 -8.73
C PRO A 150 -1.71 -7.91 -7.25
N ALA A 151 -2.86 -7.53 -6.68
CA ALA A 151 -3.17 -7.75 -5.27
C ALA A 151 -3.52 -9.23 -4.96
N GLY A 152 -3.80 -10.04 -5.97
CA GLY A 152 -4.29 -11.41 -5.84
C GLY A 152 -3.21 -12.45 -5.50
N PRO A 153 -3.62 -13.72 -5.37
CA PRO A 153 -2.74 -14.82 -4.93
C PRO A 153 -1.63 -15.17 -5.92
N SER A 154 -1.67 -14.66 -7.15
CA SER A 154 -0.55 -14.77 -8.10
C SER A 154 0.70 -13.99 -7.68
N HIS A 155 0.57 -13.02 -6.77
CA HIS A 155 1.67 -12.19 -6.26
C HIS A 155 1.75 -12.26 -4.74
N ILE A 156 1.87 -13.48 -4.22
CA ILE A 156 2.17 -13.71 -2.80
C ILE A 156 3.53 -13.09 -2.49
N HIS A 157 3.55 -12.23 -1.48
CA HIS A 157 4.74 -11.45 -1.16
C HIS A 157 4.90 -11.27 0.36
N ARG A 158 6.09 -10.81 0.75
CA ARG A 158 6.40 -10.38 2.13
C ARG A 158 7.45 -9.28 2.13
N GLY A 159 7.48 -8.52 3.24
CA GLY A 159 8.57 -7.58 3.48
C GLY A 159 9.83 -8.30 3.95
N ARG A 160 10.97 -8.08 3.28
CA ARG A 160 12.25 -8.55 3.77
C ARG A 160 12.66 -7.75 5.00
N VAL A 161 13.05 -8.47 6.05
CA VAL A 161 13.51 -7.89 7.32
C VAL A 161 15.00 -7.61 7.24
N THR A 162 15.40 -6.42 7.65
CA THR A 162 16.80 -6.05 7.80
C THR A 162 17.12 -5.70 9.25
N GLN A 163 18.39 -5.87 9.65
CA GLN A 163 18.88 -5.47 10.96
C GLN A 163 19.70 -4.18 10.90
N SER A 164 20.02 -3.69 9.69
CA SER A 164 20.97 -2.59 9.50
C SER A 164 20.35 -1.21 9.69
N ALA A 165 19.10 -1.00 9.25
CA ALA A 165 18.46 0.30 9.26
C ALA A 165 16.93 0.21 9.24
N SER A 166 16.24 1.30 9.57
CA SER A 166 14.80 1.39 9.44
C SER A 166 14.38 1.57 7.98
N LYS A 167 13.40 0.79 7.54
CA LYS A 167 12.75 0.92 6.24
C LYS A 167 11.45 1.69 6.37
N THR A 168 11.24 2.70 5.52
CA THR A 168 9.99 3.45 5.45
C THR A 168 9.39 3.34 4.05
N ILE A 169 8.10 3.01 3.99
CA ILE A 169 7.33 2.92 2.75
C ILE A 169 6.03 3.72 2.85
N ALA A 170 5.48 4.11 1.70
CA ALA A 170 4.07 4.38 1.56
C ALA A 170 3.44 3.23 0.78
N THR A 171 2.27 2.76 1.19
CA THR A 171 1.61 1.60 0.57
C THR A 171 0.10 1.71 0.63
N GLY A 172 -0.54 1.21 -0.42
CA GLY A 172 -1.99 1.19 -0.56
C GLY A 172 -2.43 0.37 -1.76
N TRP A 173 -3.64 0.63 -2.22
CA TRP A 173 -4.26 -0.19 -3.24
C TRP A 173 -4.78 0.64 -4.41
N ILE A 174 -4.95 -0.03 -5.54
CA ILE A 174 -5.69 0.43 -6.69
C ILE A 174 -6.94 -0.44 -6.77
N ASN A 175 -8.08 0.23 -6.77
CA ASN A 175 -9.39 -0.40 -6.74
C ASN A 175 -10.01 -0.45 -8.14
N ALA A 176 -10.82 -1.48 -8.38
CA ALA A 176 -11.76 -1.56 -9.49
C ALA A 176 -13.17 -1.49 -8.95
N GLY A 177 -14.05 -0.70 -9.59
CA GLY A 177 -15.45 -0.53 -9.19
C GLY A 177 -15.93 0.91 -9.27
N SER A 178 -17.04 1.22 -8.62
CA SER A 178 -17.57 2.58 -8.61
C SER A 178 -16.82 3.48 -7.62
N ARG A 179 -15.94 4.34 -8.15
CA ARG A 179 -15.27 5.36 -7.34
C ARG A 179 -16.23 6.29 -6.63
N GLU A 180 -17.29 6.70 -7.31
CA GLU A 180 -18.31 7.58 -6.73
C GLU A 180 -19.01 6.94 -5.53
N ALA A 181 -19.45 5.69 -5.66
CA ALA A 181 -20.07 4.96 -4.55
C ALA A 181 -19.10 4.78 -3.38
N TYR A 182 -17.84 4.48 -3.67
CA TYR A 182 -16.81 4.33 -2.66
C TYR A 182 -16.56 5.63 -1.89
N LEU A 183 -16.43 6.77 -2.59
CA LEU A 183 -16.22 8.08 -1.96
C LEU A 183 -17.43 8.54 -1.13
N LYS A 184 -18.66 8.28 -1.60
CA LYS A 184 -19.88 8.56 -0.83
C LYS A 184 -19.92 7.77 0.49
N ARG A 185 -19.52 6.51 0.46
CA ARG A 185 -19.42 5.68 1.67
C ARG A 185 -18.39 6.21 2.64
N LEU A 186 -17.19 6.59 2.17
CA LEU A 186 -16.16 7.18 3.03
C LEU A 186 -16.58 8.49 3.68
N ALA A 187 -17.44 9.27 3.03
CA ALA A 187 -17.92 10.53 3.57
C ALA A 187 -19.09 10.34 4.57
N ALA A 188 -19.69 9.16 4.63
CA ALA A 188 -20.84 8.85 5.49
C ALA A 188 -20.46 8.14 6.80
N GLY A 189 -19.23 7.63 6.92
CA GLY A 189 -18.70 6.93 8.10
C GLY A 189 -17.62 7.71 8.79
#